data_f067afb704fc62d52a2d40bb124302d7
#
_entry.id   f067afb704fc62d52a2d40bb124302d7
#
_cell.length_a   1.000
_cell.length_b   1.000
_cell.length_c   1.000
_cell.angle_alpha   90.00
_cell.angle_beta   90.00
_cell.angle_gamma   90.00
#
_symmetry.space_group_name_H-M   'P 1'
#
loop_
_entity.id
_entity.type
_entity.pdbx_description
1 polymer ?
#
loop_
_entity_poly.entity_id
_entity_poly.type
_entity_poly.pdbx_seq_one_letter_code
_entity_poly.pdbx_strand_id
1 'polypeptide(L)'
;FAKPMLRALDAEPGRWDLSSLVAIISSGVMWSEASKQALLEHHPGMLLQDAFSSSEALNMGASISSAGRAAETAKFALGPDALVVGEDGRPVEAGSGEIGRVAVGGFVPVGYYKDPDKSAATFVEIDGKRYSMPGDYAMVEADGSLTLLGRGSVCINTGGEKVFPEE
;
A
#
# COMPACT_ATOMS: atom_id res chain seq x y z
N PHE A 1 -13.13 7.37 -6.10
CA PHE A 1 -14.33 7.85 -5.38
C PHE A 1 -14.07 9.14 -4.62
N ALA A 2 -12.94 9.37 -3.95
CA ALA A 2 -12.66 10.55 -3.13
C ALA A 2 -12.86 11.88 -3.87
N LYS A 3 -12.25 12.04 -5.05
CA LYS A 3 -12.37 13.27 -5.85
C LYS A 3 -13.81 13.63 -6.26
N PRO A 4 -14.67 12.70 -6.76
CA PRO A 4 -16.09 12.99 -6.98
C PRO A 4 -16.87 13.34 -5.70
N MET A 5 -16.58 12.69 -4.57
CA MET A 5 -17.20 13.04 -3.29
C MET A 5 -16.86 14.46 -2.87
N LEU A 6 -15.58 14.82 -2.89
CA LEU A 6 -15.11 16.18 -2.58
C LEU A 6 -15.81 17.22 -3.45
N ARG A 7 -15.87 17.01 -4.78
CA ARG A 7 -16.58 17.93 -5.67
C ARG A 7 -18.05 18.14 -5.29
N ALA A 8 -18.74 17.08 -4.87
CA ALA A 8 -20.13 17.19 -4.44
C ALA A 8 -20.27 17.93 -3.10
N LEU A 9 -19.37 17.67 -2.15
CA LEU A 9 -19.33 18.32 -0.85
C LEU A 9 -18.99 19.81 -0.98
N ASP A 10 -18.04 20.16 -1.83
CA ASP A 10 -17.61 21.54 -2.10
C ASP A 10 -18.70 22.34 -2.85
N ALA A 11 -19.40 21.70 -3.78
CA ALA A 11 -20.44 22.36 -4.58
C ALA A 11 -21.68 22.72 -3.76
N GLU A 12 -22.03 21.94 -2.76
CA GLU A 12 -23.22 22.12 -1.95
C GLU A 12 -22.91 21.92 -0.44
N PRO A 13 -22.21 22.88 0.19
CA PRO A 13 -21.84 22.78 1.60
C PRO A 13 -23.07 22.62 2.52
N GLY A 14 -23.00 21.65 3.42
CA GLY A 14 -24.08 21.39 4.40
C GLY A 14 -25.30 20.66 3.85
N ARG A 15 -25.33 20.30 2.58
CA ARG A 15 -26.42 19.52 1.98
C ARG A 15 -26.44 18.08 2.48
N TRP A 16 -25.26 17.49 2.68
CA TRP A 16 -25.12 16.07 2.99
C TRP A 16 -24.83 15.86 4.47
N ASP A 17 -25.64 15.05 5.12
CA ASP A 17 -25.39 14.62 6.49
C ASP A 17 -24.43 13.44 6.48
N LEU A 18 -23.19 13.67 6.91
CA LEU A 18 -22.14 12.66 7.03
C LEU A 18 -22.02 12.08 8.45
N SER A 19 -22.88 12.47 9.39
CA SER A 19 -22.73 12.13 10.81
C SER A 19 -22.70 10.63 11.10
N SER A 20 -23.31 9.81 10.25
CA SER A 20 -23.31 8.35 10.35
C SER A 20 -22.07 7.68 9.71
N LEU A 21 -21.25 8.44 8.99
CA LEU A 21 -20.06 7.91 8.30
C LEU A 21 -18.87 7.87 9.26
N VAL A 22 -18.58 6.70 9.81
CA VAL A 22 -17.52 6.51 10.81
C VAL A 22 -16.16 6.36 10.17
N ALA A 23 -16.07 5.67 9.02
CA ALA A 23 -14.82 5.41 8.34
C ALA A 23 -14.98 5.23 6.82
N ILE A 24 -13.93 5.56 6.07
CA ILE A 24 -13.78 5.18 4.67
C ILE A 24 -12.52 4.32 4.56
N ILE A 25 -12.66 3.14 3.93
CA ILE A 25 -11.55 2.25 3.61
C ILE A 25 -11.30 2.32 2.11
N SER A 26 -10.06 2.63 1.73
CA SER A 26 -9.59 2.64 0.34
C SER A 26 -8.57 1.54 0.12
N SER A 27 -8.58 0.94 -1.06
CA SER A 27 -7.56 -0.03 -1.50
C SER A 27 -7.45 -0.05 -3.02
N GLY A 28 -6.30 -0.48 -3.55
CA GLY A 28 -6.08 -0.71 -4.97
C GLY A 28 -5.63 0.50 -5.78
N VAL A 29 -5.66 1.70 -5.22
CA VAL A 29 -5.11 2.93 -5.81
C VAL A 29 -4.45 3.77 -4.73
N MET A 30 -3.44 4.55 -5.08
CA MET A 30 -2.83 5.49 -4.16
C MET A 30 -3.81 6.61 -3.80
N TRP A 31 -3.97 6.86 -2.51
CA TRP A 31 -4.84 7.90 -1.99
C TRP A 31 -4.01 9.09 -1.51
N SER A 32 -4.10 10.21 -2.24
CA SER A 32 -3.28 11.38 -1.93
C SER A 32 -3.59 11.97 -0.55
N GLU A 33 -2.55 12.43 0.14
CA GLU A 33 -2.67 13.14 1.41
C GLU A 33 -3.64 14.33 1.32
N ALA A 34 -3.54 15.13 0.25
CA ALA A 34 -4.42 16.27 0.01
C ALA A 34 -5.91 15.87 -0.05
N SER A 35 -6.24 14.74 -0.72
CA SER A 35 -7.63 14.25 -0.76
C SER A 35 -8.11 13.73 0.58
N LYS A 36 -7.22 13.11 1.37
CA LYS A 36 -7.52 12.67 2.74
C LYS A 36 -7.79 13.88 3.65
N GLN A 37 -6.92 14.87 3.59
CA GLN A 37 -7.06 16.12 4.34
C GLN A 37 -8.40 16.81 4.04
N ALA A 38 -8.72 17.01 2.77
CA ALA A 38 -9.96 17.66 2.35
C ALA A 38 -11.23 16.91 2.82
N LEU A 39 -11.24 15.57 2.78
CA LEU A 39 -12.36 14.78 3.32
C LEU A 39 -12.52 14.96 4.84
N LEU A 40 -11.40 14.99 5.57
CA LEU A 40 -11.39 15.20 7.02
C LEU A 40 -11.81 16.62 7.43
N GLU A 41 -11.61 17.62 6.56
CA GLU A 41 -12.16 18.98 6.77
C GLU A 41 -13.68 19.00 6.67
N HIS A 42 -14.29 18.22 5.76
CA HIS A 42 -15.74 18.08 5.66
C HIS A 42 -16.34 17.28 6.81
N HIS A 43 -15.61 16.26 7.32
CA HIS A 43 -16.09 15.44 8.45
C HIS A 43 -14.95 15.02 9.38
N PRO A 44 -14.57 15.86 10.38
CA PRO A 44 -13.47 15.61 11.29
C PRO A 44 -13.61 14.36 12.18
N GLY A 45 -14.83 13.87 12.38
CA GLY A 45 -15.11 12.66 13.17
C GLY A 45 -14.84 11.34 12.45
N MET A 46 -14.49 11.39 11.17
CA MET A 46 -14.28 10.23 10.32
C MET A 46 -12.85 9.71 10.42
N LEU A 47 -12.66 8.41 10.25
CA LEU A 47 -11.36 7.78 10.03
C LEU A 47 -11.21 7.39 8.56
N LEU A 48 -10.02 7.62 8.01
CA LEU A 48 -9.68 7.18 6.67
C LEU A 48 -8.60 6.12 6.77
N GLN A 49 -8.91 4.90 6.30
CA GLN A 49 -7.95 3.79 6.24
C GLN A 49 -7.57 3.53 4.79
N ASP A 50 -6.27 3.60 4.52
CA ASP A 50 -5.71 3.19 3.25
C ASP A 50 -5.09 1.81 3.43
N ALA A 51 -5.61 0.81 2.71
CA ALA A 51 -5.23 -0.58 2.85
C ALA A 51 -4.43 -1.04 1.64
N PHE A 52 -3.18 -1.42 1.87
CA PHE A 52 -2.31 -1.99 0.87
C PHE A 52 -2.38 -3.52 0.95
N SER A 53 -2.99 -4.11 -0.06
CA SER A 53 -3.23 -5.56 -0.15
C SER A 53 -3.36 -6.00 -1.61
N SER A 54 -3.17 -7.28 -1.86
CA SER A 54 -3.50 -7.93 -3.14
C SER A 54 -4.25 -9.24 -2.89
N SER A 55 -4.77 -9.85 -3.96
CA SER A 55 -5.42 -11.18 -3.85
C SER A 55 -4.45 -12.28 -3.41
N GLU A 56 -3.17 -12.12 -3.73
CA GLU A 56 -2.10 -13.04 -3.39
C GLU A 56 -1.54 -12.80 -1.99
N ALA A 57 -1.69 -11.58 -1.46
CA ALA A 57 -1.08 -11.15 -0.20
C ALA A 57 -2.00 -10.17 0.53
N LEU A 58 -2.60 -10.61 1.62
CA LEU A 58 -3.41 -9.76 2.49
C LEU A 58 -2.52 -9.03 3.51
N ASN A 59 -2.95 -7.86 3.95
CA ASN A 59 -2.29 -7.09 5.01
C ASN A 59 -0.81 -6.78 4.71
N MET A 60 -0.49 -6.37 3.49
CA MET A 60 0.85 -5.90 3.12
C MET A 60 1.22 -4.65 3.91
N GLY A 61 0.26 -3.75 4.12
CA GLY A 61 0.38 -2.56 4.93
C GLY A 61 -0.93 -1.80 5.08
N ALA A 62 -0.96 -0.86 6.00
CA ALA A 62 -2.09 0.04 6.18
C ALA A 62 -1.64 1.40 6.70
N SER A 63 -2.39 2.45 6.36
CA SER A 63 -2.27 3.76 7.00
C SER A 63 -3.63 4.28 7.47
N ILE A 64 -3.63 5.04 8.56
CA ILE A 64 -4.85 5.63 9.14
C ILE A 64 -4.66 7.13 9.21
N SER A 65 -5.65 7.86 8.73
CA SER A 65 -5.74 9.31 8.82
C SER A 65 -6.95 9.71 9.67
N SER A 66 -6.78 10.77 10.45
CA SER A 66 -7.82 11.40 11.27
C SER A 66 -7.67 12.92 11.20
N ALA A 67 -8.60 13.66 11.79
CA ALA A 67 -8.55 15.13 11.81
C ALA A 67 -7.20 15.63 12.33
N GLY A 68 -6.58 16.53 11.57
CA GLY A 68 -5.25 17.08 11.88
C GLY A 68 -4.07 16.13 11.66
N ARG A 69 -4.30 14.90 11.19
CA ARG A 69 -3.26 13.90 10.91
C ARG A 69 -3.61 13.08 9.67
N ALA A 70 -3.49 13.69 8.50
CA ALA A 70 -3.56 12.95 7.24
C ALA A 70 -2.25 12.17 7.03
N ALA A 71 -2.37 10.88 6.74
CA ALA A 71 -1.21 10.05 6.40
C ALA A 71 -0.65 10.47 5.04
N GLU A 72 0.67 10.46 4.92
CA GLU A 72 1.38 10.72 3.67
C GLU A 72 0.92 9.76 2.55
N THR A 73 1.02 10.22 1.30
CA THR A 73 0.73 9.39 0.12
C THR A 73 1.71 8.22 0.06
N ALA A 74 1.22 7.03 -0.25
CA ALA A 74 2.02 5.81 -0.44
C ALA A 74 2.81 5.34 0.79
N LYS A 75 2.61 5.93 1.98
CA LYS A 75 3.28 5.54 3.22
C LYS A 75 2.35 4.68 4.10
N PHE A 76 2.85 3.53 4.53
CA PHE A 76 2.08 2.52 5.24
C PHE A 76 2.86 1.98 6.45
N ALA A 77 2.17 1.66 7.53
CA ALA A 77 2.71 0.72 8.51
C ALA A 77 2.75 -0.68 7.88
N LEU A 78 3.88 -1.38 8.01
CA LEU A 78 4.00 -2.76 7.55
C LEU A 78 3.01 -3.68 8.28
N GLY A 79 2.43 -4.62 7.54
CA GLY A 79 1.63 -5.69 8.12
C GLY A 79 2.47 -6.60 9.02
N PRO A 80 1.84 -7.33 9.96
CA PRO A 80 2.56 -8.13 10.96
C PRO A 80 3.39 -9.28 10.35
N ASP A 81 2.98 -9.81 9.20
CA ASP A 81 3.67 -10.89 8.48
C ASP A 81 4.35 -10.36 7.19
N ALA A 82 4.40 -9.04 7.02
CA ALA A 82 4.99 -8.41 5.84
C ALA A 82 6.44 -8.02 6.08
N LEU A 83 7.25 -8.14 5.02
CA LEU A 83 8.64 -7.67 4.98
C LEU A 83 8.98 -7.20 3.57
N VAL A 84 10.05 -6.43 3.44
CA VAL A 84 10.61 -6.02 2.14
C VAL A 84 11.90 -6.81 1.92
N VAL A 85 12.04 -7.43 0.76
CA VAL A 85 13.17 -8.32 0.42
C VAL A 85 14.01 -7.67 -0.68
N GLY A 86 15.29 -7.50 -0.42
CA GLY A 86 16.27 -6.99 -1.36
C GLY A 86 16.57 -7.96 -2.51
N GLU A 87 17.42 -7.53 -3.44
CA GLU A 87 17.83 -8.36 -4.57
C GLU A 87 18.69 -9.57 -4.15
N ASP A 88 19.35 -9.47 -3.01
CA ASP A 88 20.14 -10.55 -2.40
C ASP A 88 19.29 -11.62 -1.68
N GLY A 89 17.96 -11.44 -1.67
CA GLY A 89 17.00 -12.33 -1.01
C GLY A 89 16.88 -12.13 0.50
N ARG A 90 17.49 -11.09 1.08
CA ARG A 90 17.43 -10.78 2.51
C ARG A 90 16.44 -9.66 2.81
N PRO A 91 15.93 -9.60 4.04
CA PRO A 91 15.12 -8.45 4.47
C PRO A 91 15.91 -7.14 4.38
N VAL A 92 15.28 -6.12 3.79
CA VAL A 92 15.83 -4.77 3.69
C VAL A 92 15.89 -4.13 5.08
N GLU A 93 17.03 -3.54 5.43
CA GLU A 93 17.20 -2.81 6.68
C GLU A 93 16.46 -1.47 6.66
N ALA A 94 15.78 -1.14 7.76
CA ALA A 94 15.09 0.12 7.92
C ALA A 94 16.05 1.32 7.78
N GLY A 95 15.67 2.29 6.96
CA GLY A 95 16.45 3.50 6.70
C GLY A 95 17.68 3.31 5.79
N SER A 96 17.88 2.13 5.20
CA SER A 96 18.99 1.87 4.27
C SER A 96 18.85 2.58 2.92
N GLY A 97 17.62 2.94 2.54
CA GLY A 97 17.29 3.45 1.20
C GLY A 97 17.28 2.37 0.11
N GLU A 98 17.47 1.10 0.49
CA GLU A 98 17.40 -0.01 -0.46
C GLU A 98 15.97 -0.25 -0.92
N ILE A 99 15.81 -0.49 -2.22
CA ILE A 99 14.52 -0.86 -2.84
C ILE A 99 14.42 -2.38 -2.88
N GLY A 100 13.34 -2.92 -2.29
CA GLY A 100 13.07 -4.34 -2.34
C GLY A 100 11.64 -4.64 -2.77
N ARG A 101 11.30 -5.93 -2.81
CA ARG A 101 9.94 -6.42 -3.11
C ARG A 101 9.21 -6.74 -1.81
N VAL A 102 7.94 -6.34 -1.75
CA VAL A 102 7.10 -6.66 -0.60
C VAL A 102 6.74 -8.14 -0.62
N ALA A 103 6.97 -8.81 0.50
CA ALA A 103 6.66 -10.23 0.73
C ALA A 103 5.79 -10.38 1.97
N VAL A 104 4.80 -11.27 1.93
CA VAL A 104 3.89 -11.55 3.07
C VAL A 104 3.86 -13.04 3.35
N GLY A 105 4.15 -13.38 4.60
CA GLY A 105 4.08 -14.74 5.13
C GLY A 105 2.70 -15.10 5.67
N GLY A 106 2.65 -16.08 6.58
CA GLY A 106 1.41 -16.55 7.22
C GLY A 106 0.54 -17.38 6.28
N PHE A 107 -0.69 -16.92 6.00
CA PHE A 107 -1.61 -17.62 5.11
C PHE A 107 -1.30 -17.33 3.64
N VAL A 108 -0.36 -18.06 3.07
CA VAL A 108 0.06 -17.93 1.66
C VAL A 108 -0.77 -18.88 0.79
N PRO A 109 -1.35 -18.40 -0.35
CA PRO A 109 -2.08 -19.26 -1.30
C PRO A 109 -1.23 -20.45 -1.79
N VAL A 110 -1.88 -21.57 -2.11
CA VAL A 110 -1.18 -22.77 -2.63
C VAL A 110 -0.55 -22.51 -3.99
N GLY A 111 -1.17 -21.65 -4.82
CA GLY A 111 -0.70 -21.31 -6.16
C GLY A 111 -1.83 -20.80 -7.04
N TYR A 112 -1.48 -20.44 -8.27
CA TYR A 112 -2.45 -20.14 -9.32
C TYR A 112 -2.95 -21.44 -9.98
N TYR A 113 -4.22 -21.47 -10.32
CA TYR A 113 -4.81 -22.62 -10.98
C TYR A 113 -4.20 -22.85 -12.35
N LYS A 114 -3.65 -24.03 -12.59
CA LYS A 114 -3.00 -24.45 -13.84
C LYS A 114 -1.87 -23.54 -14.33
N ASP A 115 -1.23 -22.81 -13.43
CA ASP A 115 -0.10 -21.93 -13.73
C ASP A 115 1.05 -22.15 -12.74
N PRO A 116 1.82 -23.25 -12.89
CA PRO A 116 2.90 -23.58 -11.97
C PRO A 116 4.07 -22.57 -12.05
N ASP A 117 4.35 -22.03 -13.22
CA ASP A 117 5.48 -21.09 -13.42
C ASP A 117 5.21 -19.76 -12.71
N LYS A 118 4.04 -19.20 -12.89
CA LYS A 118 3.62 -17.99 -12.17
C LYS A 118 3.52 -18.26 -10.67
N SER A 119 3.05 -19.44 -10.27
CA SER A 119 2.99 -19.84 -8.85
C SER A 119 4.37 -19.86 -8.22
N ALA A 120 5.35 -20.47 -8.87
CA ALA A 120 6.74 -20.52 -8.38
C ALA A 120 7.39 -19.14 -8.31
N ALA A 121 7.07 -18.24 -9.26
CA ALA A 121 7.59 -16.87 -9.28
C ALA A 121 6.97 -15.97 -8.19
N THR A 122 5.73 -16.27 -7.77
CA THR A 122 4.98 -15.43 -6.81
C THR A 122 5.06 -15.98 -5.38
N PHE A 123 4.99 -17.30 -5.20
CA PHE A 123 4.97 -17.93 -3.87
C PHE A 123 6.33 -18.57 -3.61
N VAL A 124 7.21 -17.81 -3.00
CA VAL A 124 8.63 -18.15 -2.81
C VAL A 124 8.91 -18.64 -1.40
N GLU A 125 10.06 -19.29 -1.22
CA GLU A 125 10.58 -19.65 0.09
C GLU A 125 11.78 -18.76 0.45
N ILE A 126 11.74 -18.18 1.66
CA ILE A 126 12.79 -17.34 2.23
C ILE A 126 13.08 -17.89 3.63
N ASP A 127 14.30 -18.32 3.89
CA ASP A 127 14.73 -18.87 5.17
C ASP A 127 13.80 -20.00 5.69
N GLY A 128 13.37 -20.90 4.79
CA GLY A 128 12.51 -22.05 5.11
C GLY A 128 11.05 -21.69 5.41
N LYS A 129 10.64 -20.42 5.17
CA LYS A 129 9.26 -19.98 5.29
C LYS A 129 8.71 -19.56 3.94
N ARG A 130 7.43 -19.85 3.73
CA ARG A 130 6.74 -19.49 2.48
C ARG A 130 6.15 -18.11 2.54
N TYR A 131 6.37 -17.33 1.47
CA TYR A 131 5.89 -15.96 1.29
C TYR A 131 5.19 -15.79 -0.05
N SER A 132 4.21 -14.89 -0.07
CA SER A 132 3.63 -14.34 -1.29
C SER A 132 4.33 -13.04 -1.65
N MET A 133 4.84 -12.94 -2.88
CA MET A 133 5.59 -11.79 -3.40
C MET A 133 4.99 -11.34 -4.72
N PRO A 134 3.89 -10.55 -4.70
CA PRO A 134 3.09 -10.22 -5.89
C PRO A 134 3.74 -9.22 -6.85
N GLY A 135 4.92 -8.68 -6.50
CA GLY A 135 5.73 -7.84 -7.38
C GLY A 135 5.59 -6.34 -7.10
N ASP A 136 5.13 -5.97 -5.93
CA ASP A 136 5.12 -4.59 -5.45
C ASP A 136 6.48 -4.23 -4.87
N TYR A 137 7.02 -3.06 -5.23
CA TYR A 137 8.31 -2.53 -4.78
C TYR A 137 8.14 -1.46 -3.72
N ALA A 138 9.02 -1.46 -2.73
CA ALA A 138 8.97 -0.53 -1.61
C ALA A 138 10.36 -0.29 -1.01
N MET A 139 10.46 0.75 -0.20
CA MET A 139 11.54 1.00 0.75
C MET A 139 11.03 0.88 2.18
N VAL A 140 11.91 0.53 3.11
CA VAL A 140 11.60 0.57 4.54
C VAL A 140 12.25 1.81 5.13
N GLU A 141 11.42 2.71 5.64
CA GLU A 141 11.86 3.96 6.25
C GLU A 141 12.56 3.72 7.60
N ALA A 142 13.29 4.71 8.10
CA ALA A 142 14.00 4.61 9.38
C ALA A 142 13.07 4.37 10.58
N ASP A 143 11.80 4.76 10.48
CA ASP A 143 10.75 4.52 11.47
C ASP A 143 10.09 3.13 11.34
N GLY A 144 10.54 2.31 10.39
CA GLY A 144 9.98 1.00 10.09
C GLY A 144 8.72 1.02 9.23
N SER A 145 8.24 2.20 8.81
CA SER A 145 7.15 2.29 7.85
C SER A 145 7.62 1.92 6.46
N LEU A 146 6.67 1.57 5.60
CA LEU A 146 6.91 1.24 4.19
C LEU A 146 6.52 2.42 3.31
N THR A 147 7.39 2.81 2.38
CA THR A 147 7.07 3.69 1.25
C THR A 147 6.89 2.83 0.00
N LEU A 148 5.64 2.75 -0.49
CA LEU A 148 5.29 2.00 -1.70
C LEU A 148 5.72 2.78 -2.93
N LEU A 149 6.51 2.14 -3.80
CA LEU A 149 6.98 2.73 -5.06
C LEU A 149 6.10 2.35 -6.25
N GLY A 150 5.40 1.21 -6.16
CA GLY A 150 4.51 0.72 -7.21
C GLY A 150 4.82 -0.71 -7.63
N ARG A 151 4.13 -1.17 -8.69
CA ARG A 151 4.34 -2.51 -9.25
C ARG A 151 5.48 -2.55 -10.26
N GLY A 152 6.24 -3.63 -10.25
CA GLY A 152 7.32 -3.87 -11.20
C GLY A 152 6.86 -3.91 -12.66
N SER A 153 5.60 -4.23 -12.93
CA SER A 153 5.01 -4.20 -14.28
C SER A 153 4.86 -2.79 -14.88
N VAL A 154 4.87 -1.75 -14.05
CA VAL A 154 4.82 -0.33 -14.48
C VAL A 154 6.16 0.39 -14.28
N CYS A 155 7.18 -0.30 -13.78
CA CYS A 155 8.50 0.24 -13.57
C CYS A 155 9.23 0.45 -14.91
N ILE A 156 9.80 1.64 -15.09
CA ILE A 156 10.64 1.98 -16.25
C ILE A 156 12.09 1.72 -15.88
N ASN A 157 12.73 0.74 -16.54
CA ASN A 157 14.16 0.48 -16.38
C ASN A 157 14.98 1.41 -17.28
N THR A 158 15.76 2.32 -16.71
CA THR A 158 16.60 3.29 -17.44
C THR A 158 18.06 2.87 -17.56
N GLY A 159 18.35 1.55 -17.59
CA GLY A 159 19.71 1.03 -17.75
C GLY A 159 20.57 1.05 -16.47
N GLY A 160 19.96 1.22 -15.31
CA GLY A 160 20.65 1.20 -14.01
C GLY A 160 19.78 1.72 -12.86
N GLU A 161 18.70 2.44 -13.17
CA GLU A 161 17.73 2.90 -12.20
C GLU A 161 16.32 2.39 -12.53
N LYS A 162 15.57 2.05 -11.49
CA LYS A 162 14.12 1.74 -11.58
C LYS A 162 13.35 3.02 -11.33
N VAL A 163 12.65 3.52 -12.34
CA VAL A 163 11.75 4.68 -12.22
C VAL A 163 10.32 4.17 -12.16
N PHE A 164 9.63 4.48 -11.07
CA PHE A 164 8.21 4.18 -10.90
C PHE A 164 7.41 5.42 -11.29
N PRO A 165 6.48 5.34 -12.27
CA PRO A 165 5.63 6.48 -12.59
C PRO A 165 4.75 6.81 -11.39
N GLU A 166 4.69 8.09 -11.04
CA GLU A 166 3.69 8.60 -10.09
C GLU A 166 2.31 8.49 -10.76
N GLU A 167 1.35 7.84 -10.09
CA GLU A 167 -0.04 7.80 -10.53
C GLU A 167 -0.82 9.09 -10.18
#